data_35ff7ea5780c0d0e06d5bb82d3dd6589
#
_entry.id   35ff7ea5780c0d0e06d5bb82d3dd6589
#
_cell.length_a   1.000
_cell.length_b   1.000
_cell.length_c   1.000
_cell.angle_alpha   90.00
_cell.angle_beta   90.00
_cell.angle_gamma   90.00
#
_symmetry.space_group_name_H-M   'P 1'
#
loop_
_entity.id
_entity.type
_entity.pdbx_description
1 polymer ?
#
loop_
_entity_poly.entity_id
_entity_poly.type
_entity_poly.pdbx_seq_one_letter_code
_entity_poly.pdbx_strand_id
1 'polypeptide(L)'
;MREVVIVAAARTPVGKYDGVLKSVRPDDMSAIILRALAERAQLDPKDIEDVMWGCSNQAGEDNRNVARMAVLAAGFPVEVPGTTLNRLCGSGLQAINSAAQAIASECGDVFIGGGVESMTRAPYVMPKPETEFARAPQLFDTTLGARMYNPKLTQAGWPPISMGETAENVAERYKISREDQDAFAYLSQHKTGDAQKAGAFNAEIVGVPVPPAGGKAKKGDPPTIVTVDEHPRPDVTMDQLAKLKAAFREGGSVTAGNSSGINDGSAGVVLMSADEAKRRGLKPLARIVTSAVAGVDPNCMGLGPIPATRKALTRASLKIEDLDLIELNEAFAAQALACARDLALPMERVNVNGGSIAIGHPLGCSGARILVTLLHAMHARGARRGLATMCIGVGQGISTIVERI
;
A
#
# COMPACT_ATOMS: atom_id res chain seq x y z
N MET A 1 14.75 -24.02 -4.25
CA MET A 1 13.55 -23.31 -3.74
C MET A 1 12.45 -23.49 -4.77
N ARG A 2 11.23 -23.76 -4.32
CA ARG A 2 10.06 -23.89 -5.20
C ARG A 2 9.77 -22.56 -5.91
N GLU A 3 9.28 -22.64 -7.13
CA GLU A 3 8.73 -21.47 -7.83
C GLU A 3 7.39 -21.08 -7.23
N VAL A 4 7.20 -19.77 -7.00
CA VAL A 4 5.99 -19.21 -6.39
C VAL A 4 5.27 -18.34 -7.41
N VAL A 5 3.98 -18.60 -7.57
CA VAL A 5 3.13 -17.90 -8.52
C VAL A 5 1.96 -17.20 -7.83
N ILE A 6 1.50 -16.11 -8.45
CA ILE A 6 0.31 -15.38 -8.06
C ILE A 6 -0.81 -15.79 -9.01
N VAL A 7 -1.93 -16.28 -8.50
CA VAL A 7 -3.06 -16.77 -9.30
C VAL A 7 -4.28 -15.87 -9.24
N ALA A 8 -4.40 -15.03 -8.22
CA ALA A 8 -5.47 -14.03 -8.12
C ALA A 8 -4.95 -12.77 -7.44
N ALA A 9 -5.54 -11.63 -7.81
CA ALA A 9 -5.22 -10.32 -7.26
C ALA A 9 -6.50 -9.48 -7.18
N ALA A 10 -6.68 -8.74 -6.08
CA ALA A 10 -7.86 -7.91 -5.86
C ALA A 10 -7.58 -6.76 -4.87
N ARG A 11 -8.33 -5.67 -4.99
CA ARG A 11 -8.35 -4.56 -4.03
C ARG A 11 -9.73 -3.96 -3.87
N THR A 12 -9.96 -3.28 -2.76
CA THR A 12 -11.10 -2.36 -2.64
C THR A 12 -10.84 -1.09 -3.47
N PRO A 13 -11.86 -0.28 -3.76
CA PRO A 13 -11.61 1.14 -4.03
C PRO A 13 -10.88 1.76 -2.83
N VAL A 14 -10.14 2.83 -3.08
CA VAL A 14 -9.49 3.62 -2.03
C VAL A 14 -10.39 4.79 -1.65
N GLY A 15 -10.78 4.84 -0.37
CA GLY A 15 -11.52 5.94 0.23
C GLY A 15 -10.58 7.06 0.70
N LYS A 16 -11.04 8.30 0.68
CA LYS A 16 -10.36 9.41 1.35
C LYS A 16 -10.70 9.42 2.85
N TYR A 17 -9.93 10.15 3.63
CA TYR A 17 -10.19 10.37 5.05
C TYR A 17 -11.61 10.93 5.26
N ASP A 18 -12.35 10.34 6.19
CA ASP A 18 -13.76 10.63 6.46
C ASP A 18 -14.67 10.55 5.20
N GLY A 19 -14.27 9.72 4.24
CA GLY A 19 -14.93 9.58 2.95
C GLY A 19 -15.93 8.42 2.89
N VAL A 20 -16.11 7.88 1.68
CA VAL A 20 -17.14 6.84 1.40
C VAL A 20 -16.94 5.53 2.16
N LEU A 21 -15.70 5.20 2.55
CA LEU A 21 -15.39 3.97 3.30
C LEU A 21 -15.37 4.16 4.82
N LYS A 22 -15.62 5.34 5.36
CA LYS A 22 -15.53 5.65 6.79
C LYS A 22 -16.36 4.77 7.72
N SER A 23 -17.44 4.18 7.22
CA SER A 23 -18.32 3.28 7.99
C SER A 23 -17.85 1.83 7.97
N VAL A 24 -16.85 1.49 7.14
CA VAL A 24 -16.38 0.11 6.95
C VAL A 24 -15.17 -0.15 7.85
N ARG A 25 -15.27 -1.17 8.68
CA ARG A 25 -14.18 -1.59 9.57
C ARG A 25 -13.01 -2.20 8.77
N PRO A 26 -11.75 -2.10 9.25
CA PRO A 26 -10.60 -2.70 8.55
C PRO A 26 -10.70 -4.23 8.45
N ASP A 27 -11.22 -4.92 9.46
CA ASP A 27 -11.44 -6.36 9.43
C ASP A 27 -12.51 -6.75 8.39
N ASP A 28 -13.59 -5.98 8.24
CA ASP A 28 -14.62 -6.19 7.22
C ASP A 28 -14.09 -5.93 5.80
N MET A 29 -13.32 -4.84 5.58
CA MET A 29 -12.67 -4.58 4.28
C MET A 29 -11.75 -5.73 3.88
N SER A 30 -10.98 -6.25 4.84
CA SER A 30 -10.10 -7.39 4.62
C SER A 30 -10.90 -8.65 4.28
N ALA A 31 -11.99 -8.93 5.00
CA ALA A 31 -12.85 -10.07 4.76
C ALA A 31 -13.49 -10.05 3.36
N ILE A 32 -13.87 -8.86 2.86
CA ILE A 32 -14.37 -8.68 1.48
C ILE A 32 -13.30 -9.13 0.47
N ILE A 33 -12.04 -8.70 0.66
CA ILE A 33 -10.95 -9.07 -0.24
C ILE A 33 -10.61 -10.55 -0.13
N LEU A 34 -10.60 -11.15 1.07
CA LEU A 34 -10.33 -12.57 1.24
C LEU A 34 -11.35 -13.43 0.49
N ARG A 35 -12.66 -13.13 0.61
CA ARG A 35 -13.71 -13.82 -0.13
C ARG A 35 -13.54 -13.68 -1.64
N ALA A 36 -13.30 -12.48 -2.13
CA ALA A 36 -13.11 -12.22 -3.56
C ALA A 36 -11.87 -12.93 -4.12
N LEU A 37 -10.79 -13.01 -3.36
CA LEU A 37 -9.58 -13.74 -3.75
C LEU A 37 -9.82 -15.25 -3.83
N ALA A 38 -10.49 -15.84 -2.83
CA ALA A 38 -10.84 -17.26 -2.86
C ALA A 38 -11.76 -17.59 -4.05
N GLU A 39 -12.76 -16.74 -4.33
CA GLU A 39 -13.64 -16.88 -5.50
C GLU A 39 -12.88 -16.78 -6.81
N ARG A 40 -12.04 -15.74 -7.00
CA ARG A 40 -11.24 -15.55 -8.22
C ARG A 40 -10.28 -16.70 -8.50
N ALA A 41 -9.71 -17.27 -7.44
CA ALA A 41 -8.81 -18.42 -7.51
C ALA A 41 -9.54 -19.77 -7.53
N GLN A 42 -10.88 -19.80 -7.47
CA GLN A 42 -11.69 -21.01 -7.35
C GLN A 42 -11.17 -21.93 -6.21
N LEU A 43 -10.83 -21.32 -5.07
CA LEU A 43 -10.15 -21.94 -3.95
C LEU A 43 -11.16 -22.32 -2.87
N ASP A 44 -11.11 -23.57 -2.41
CA ASP A 44 -11.75 -23.93 -1.14
C ASP A 44 -10.93 -23.30 0.01
N PRO A 45 -11.52 -22.43 0.83
CA PRO A 45 -10.77 -21.76 1.91
C PRO A 45 -10.03 -22.70 2.85
N LYS A 46 -10.48 -23.96 3.03
CA LYS A 46 -9.79 -24.95 3.87
C LYS A 46 -8.38 -25.32 3.36
N ASP A 47 -8.10 -25.07 2.08
CA ASP A 47 -6.81 -25.36 1.46
C ASP A 47 -5.78 -24.24 1.72
N ILE A 48 -6.17 -23.16 2.39
CA ILE A 48 -5.28 -22.02 2.72
C ILE A 48 -4.47 -22.36 3.96
N GLU A 49 -3.15 -22.40 3.81
CA GLU A 49 -2.22 -22.68 4.91
C GLU A 49 -2.12 -21.53 5.91
N ASP A 50 -2.07 -20.28 5.43
CA ASP A 50 -2.07 -19.08 6.28
C ASP A 50 -2.49 -17.84 5.48
N VAL A 51 -3.06 -16.87 6.18
CA VAL A 51 -3.34 -15.52 5.68
C VAL A 51 -2.36 -14.54 6.32
N MET A 52 -1.40 -14.05 5.53
CA MET A 52 -0.43 -13.05 5.94
C MET A 52 -0.90 -11.66 5.53
N TRP A 53 -1.19 -10.79 6.50
CA TRP A 53 -1.86 -9.52 6.23
C TRP A 53 -1.16 -8.34 6.87
N GLY A 54 -0.79 -7.34 6.06
CA GLY A 54 -0.15 -6.11 6.51
C GLY A 54 -1.13 -5.14 7.13
N CYS A 55 -0.76 -4.56 8.29
CA CYS A 55 -1.48 -3.45 8.91
C CYS A 55 -0.50 -2.64 9.74
N SER A 56 -0.46 -1.33 9.55
CA SER A 56 0.50 -0.47 10.28
C SER A 56 -0.04 -0.02 11.64
N ASN A 57 -1.34 0.19 11.75
CA ASN A 57 -2.00 0.49 13.02
C ASN A 57 -2.74 -0.76 13.54
N GLN A 58 -2.39 -1.23 14.74
CA GLN A 58 -2.94 -2.44 15.33
C GLN A 58 -3.61 -2.16 16.69
N ALA A 59 -3.96 -0.90 16.96
CA ALA A 59 -4.46 -0.47 18.26
C ALA A 59 -6.00 -0.41 18.37
N GLY A 60 -6.70 -0.50 17.23
CA GLY A 60 -8.15 -0.29 17.17
C GLY A 60 -8.94 -1.54 16.75
N GLU A 61 -9.81 -1.35 15.77
CA GLU A 61 -10.70 -2.40 15.22
C GLU A 61 -9.95 -3.47 14.42
N ASP A 62 -8.70 -3.23 14.05
CA ASP A 62 -7.71 -4.20 13.58
C ASP A 62 -7.34 -5.25 14.65
N ASN A 63 -7.60 -4.96 15.93
CA ASN A 63 -7.58 -5.89 17.06
C ASN A 63 -6.29 -6.69 17.19
N ARG A 64 -5.12 -6.03 16.96
CA ARG A 64 -3.76 -6.57 17.02
C ARG A 64 -3.43 -7.69 16.04
N ASN A 65 -4.42 -8.40 15.52
CA ASN A 65 -4.26 -9.41 14.47
C ASN A 65 -5.46 -9.37 13.51
N VAL A 66 -5.48 -8.35 12.67
CA VAL A 66 -6.55 -8.14 11.68
C VAL A 66 -6.67 -9.30 10.69
N ALA A 67 -5.57 -10.00 10.38
CA ALA A 67 -5.59 -11.16 9.51
C ALA A 67 -6.53 -12.24 10.05
N ARG A 68 -6.36 -12.62 11.31
CA ARG A 68 -7.23 -13.64 11.92
C ARG A 68 -8.68 -13.15 12.08
N MET A 69 -8.88 -11.87 12.40
CA MET A 69 -10.23 -11.31 12.48
C MET A 69 -10.91 -11.37 11.11
N ALA A 70 -10.20 -11.00 10.05
CA ALA A 70 -10.70 -11.02 8.68
C ALA A 70 -11.03 -12.44 8.17
N VAL A 71 -10.21 -13.44 8.50
CA VAL A 71 -10.48 -14.86 8.18
C VAL A 71 -11.81 -15.30 8.75
N LEU A 72 -12.06 -15.01 10.04
CA LEU A 72 -13.31 -15.37 10.71
C LEU A 72 -14.49 -14.56 10.16
N ALA A 73 -14.31 -13.25 9.93
CA ALA A 73 -15.35 -12.39 9.35
C ALA A 73 -15.64 -12.75 7.86
N ALA A 74 -14.69 -13.34 7.16
CA ALA A 74 -14.90 -13.87 5.82
C ALA A 74 -15.75 -15.15 5.81
N GLY A 75 -15.95 -15.77 6.95
CA GLY A 75 -16.62 -17.07 7.09
C GLY A 75 -15.76 -18.25 6.66
N PHE A 76 -14.44 -18.08 6.65
CA PHE A 76 -13.53 -19.18 6.37
C PHE A 76 -13.46 -20.16 7.55
N PRO A 77 -13.08 -21.43 7.33
CA PRO A 77 -12.94 -22.43 8.38
C PRO A 77 -12.04 -21.95 9.51
N VAL A 78 -12.31 -22.39 10.74
CA VAL A 78 -11.54 -22.00 11.93
C VAL A 78 -10.11 -22.54 11.92
N GLU A 79 -9.85 -23.53 11.10
CA GLU A 79 -8.54 -24.11 10.86
C GLU A 79 -7.60 -23.19 10.09
N VAL A 80 -8.14 -22.24 9.31
CA VAL A 80 -7.33 -21.27 8.55
C VAL A 80 -6.74 -20.24 9.50
N PRO A 81 -5.43 -20.22 9.72
CA PRO A 81 -4.79 -19.25 10.61
C PRO A 81 -4.69 -17.86 9.95
N GLY A 82 -4.16 -16.90 10.68
CA GLY A 82 -3.91 -15.56 10.17
C GLY A 82 -2.84 -14.85 10.97
N THR A 83 -1.89 -14.23 10.27
CA THR A 83 -0.77 -13.49 10.85
C THR A 83 -0.75 -12.05 10.36
N THR A 84 -0.68 -11.10 11.28
CA THR A 84 -0.53 -9.68 10.93
C THR A 84 0.92 -9.24 10.99
N LEU A 85 1.40 -8.61 9.90
CA LEU A 85 2.75 -8.08 9.80
C LEU A 85 2.73 -6.56 9.80
N ASN A 86 3.73 -5.97 10.45
CA ASN A 86 3.93 -4.52 10.47
C ASN A 86 5.33 -4.16 9.98
N ARG A 87 5.38 -3.53 8.82
CA ARG A 87 6.51 -2.78 8.26
C ARG A 87 6.01 -1.41 7.81
N LEU A 88 5.17 -0.77 8.64
CA LEU A 88 4.54 0.51 8.35
C LEU A 88 3.91 0.51 6.94
N CYS A 89 4.21 1.53 6.11
CA CYS A 89 3.68 1.64 4.73
C CYS A 89 3.94 0.39 3.86
N GLY A 90 5.02 -0.35 4.11
CA GLY A 90 5.40 -1.54 3.35
C GLY A 90 4.76 -2.85 3.83
N SER A 91 3.86 -2.82 4.82
CA SER A 91 3.31 -4.02 5.47
C SER A 91 2.65 -4.99 4.50
N GLY A 92 1.82 -4.48 3.58
CA GLY A 92 1.12 -5.33 2.60
C GLY A 92 2.07 -6.04 1.62
N LEU A 93 3.07 -5.33 1.12
CA LEU A 93 4.07 -5.96 0.23
C LEU A 93 4.98 -6.93 1.00
N GLN A 94 5.30 -6.61 2.28
CA GLN A 94 6.02 -7.53 3.16
C GLN A 94 5.23 -8.81 3.41
N ALA A 95 3.93 -8.70 3.65
CA ALA A 95 3.06 -9.86 3.87
C ALA A 95 3.04 -10.79 2.64
N ILE A 96 2.92 -10.23 1.43
CA ILE A 96 3.01 -10.99 0.18
C ILE A 96 4.38 -11.66 0.03
N ASN A 97 5.47 -10.93 0.30
CA ASN A 97 6.82 -11.47 0.23
C ASN A 97 7.08 -12.58 1.26
N SER A 98 6.50 -12.44 2.47
CA SER A 98 6.62 -13.47 3.52
C SER A 98 5.85 -14.74 3.15
N ALA A 99 4.63 -14.61 2.59
CA ALA A 99 3.87 -15.73 2.06
C ALA A 99 4.64 -16.45 0.93
N ALA A 100 5.22 -15.69 -0.01
CA ALA A 100 6.05 -16.26 -1.06
C ALA A 100 7.28 -17.01 -0.51
N GLN A 101 7.93 -16.45 0.52
CA GLN A 101 9.06 -17.11 1.19
C GLN A 101 8.64 -18.39 1.90
N ALA A 102 7.47 -18.42 2.56
CA ALA A 102 6.93 -19.61 3.19
C ALA A 102 6.70 -20.74 2.17
N ILE A 103 6.08 -20.44 1.03
CA ILE A 103 5.89 -21.40 -0.07
C ILE A 103 7.24 -21.89 -0.61
N ALA A 104 8.18 -20.98 -0.88
CA ALA A 104 9.50 -21.31 -1.40
C ALA A 104 10.31 -22.20 -0.44
N SER A 105 10.05 -22.10 0.86
CA SER A 105 10.66 -22.89 1.95
C SER A 105 9.84 -24.14 2.33
N GLU A 106 8.82 -24.48 1.54
CA GLU A 106 8.01 -25.70 1.73
C GLU A 106 7.17 -25.73 3.03
N CYS A 107 6.80 -24.54 3.55
CA CYS A 107 5.91 -24.42 4.71
C CYS A 107 4.42 -24.61 4.38
N GLY A 108 4.08 -24.85 3.11
CA GLY A 108 2.74 -25.02 2.58
C GLY A 108 2.69 -24.66 1.11
N ASP A 109 1.54 -24.89 0.48
CA ASP A 109 1.37 -24.68 -0.96
C ASP A 109 0.52 -23.48 -1.33
N VAL A 110 -0.42 -23.06 -0.47
CA VAL A 110 -1.41 -22.01 -0.78
C VAL A 110 -1.48 -21.00 0.36
N PHE A 111 -1.20 -19.74 0.04
CA PHE A 111 -1.24 -18.62 0.99
C PHE A 111 -2.04 -17.44 0.40
N ILE A 112 -2.62 -16.63 1.27
CA ILE A 112 -3.09 -15.30 0.88
C ILE A 112 -2.18 -14.27 1.54
N GLY A 113 -1.64 -13.36 0.72
CA GLY A 113 -0.84 -12.21 1.17
C GLY A 113 -1.48 -10.90 0.78
N GLY A 114 -1.48 -9.92 1.68
CA GLY A 114 -2.09 -8.63 1.39
C GLY A 114 -1.98 -7.64 2.55
N GLY A 115 -2.89 -6.68 2.59
CA GLY A 115 -2.93 -5.73 3.69
C GLY A 115 -4.11 -4.78 3.67
N VAL A 116 -4.31 -4.10 4.77
CA VAL A 116 -5.39 -3.15 5.02
C VAL A 116 -4.88 -1.95 5.81
N GLU A 117 -5.50 -0.81 5.60
CA GLU A 117 -5.47 0.30 6.53
C GLU A 117 -6.79 1.04 6.50
N SER A 118 -7.36 1.35 7.66
CA SER A 118 -8.38 2.37 7.79
C SER A 118 -7.82 3.50 8.64
N MET A 119 -7.33 4.53 7.96
CA MET A 119 -6.77 5.70 8.63
C MET A 119 -7.87 6.59 9.21
N THR A 120 -9.07 6.55 8.62
CA THR A 120 -10.26 7.23 9.14
C THR A 120 -10.68 6.69 10.51
N ARG A 121 -10.55 5.38 10.73
CA ARG A 121 -10.98 4.71 11.96
C ARG A 121 -9.84 4.45 12.94
N ALA A 122 -8.68 5.05 12.69
CA ALA A 122 -7.54 4.98 13.61
C ALA A 122 -7.92 5.57 14.98
N PRO A 123 -7.75 4.83 16.09
CA PRO A 123 -8.20 5.27 17.39
C PRO A 123 -7.28 6.30 18.04
N TYR A 124 -7.78 6.99 19.03
CA TYR A 124 -6.93 7.65 20.02
C TYR A 124 -6.39 6.62 21.00
N VAL A 125 -5.14 6.78 21.43
CA VAL A 125 -4.52 5.94 22.45
C VAL A 125 -4.00 6.81 23.61
N MET A 126 -4.12 6.28 24.80
CA MET A 126 -3.68 6.91 26.04
C MET A 126 -2.67 5.98 26.73
N PRO A 127 -1.44 6.44 27.01
CA PRO A 127 -0.50 5.65 27.81
C PRO A 127 -0.98 5.56 29.25
N LYS A 128 -0.54 4.53 29.94
CA LYS A 128 -0.69 4.49 31.40
C LYS A 128 0.15 5.61 32.02
N PRO A 129 -0.35 6.28 33.07
CA PRO A 129 0.42 7.32 33.74
C PRO A 129 1.69 6.73 34.36
N GLU A 130 2.80 7.47 34.26
CA GLU A 130 4.08 7.10 34.88
C GLU A 130 4.15 7.51 36.37
N THR A 131 3.28 8.45 36.80
CA THR A 131 3.21 8.95 38.16
C THR A 131 1.85 8.63 38.78
N GLU A 132 1.85 8.34 40.09
CA GLU A 132 0.61 8.28 40.86
C GLU A 132 -0.10 9.64 40.82
N PHE A 133 -1.45 9.60 40.85
CA PHE A 133 -2.28 10.81 40.81
C PHE A 133 -2.06 11.77 39.63
N ALA A 134 -1.66 11.25 38.47
CA ALA A 134 -1.56 12.06 37.25
C ALA A 134 -2.91 12.75 36.93
N ARG A 135 -2.87 14.09 36.76
CA ARG A 135 -4.07 14.92 36.53
C ARG A 135 -4.36 15.22 35.06
N ALA A 136 -3.36 15.04 34.20
CA ALA A 136 -3.44 15.34 32.78
C ALA A 136 -3.00 14.12 31.96
N PRO A 137 -3.94 13.28 31.52
CA PRO A 137 -3.63 12.17 30.62
C PRO A 137 -3.20 12.71 29.25
N GLN A 138 -2.16 12.13 28.67
CA GLN A 138 -1.79 12.36 27.28
C GLN A 138 -2.66 11.52 26.37
N LEU A 139 -3.19 12.11 25.31
CA LEU A 139 -3.95 11.44 24.27
C LEU A 139 -3.23 11.60 22.94
N PHE A 140 -3.03 10.49 22.21
CA PHE A 140 -2.37 10.50 20.91
C PHE A 140 -3.36 10.03 19.84
N ASP A 141 -3.51 10.81 18.77
CA ASP A 141 -4.12 10.37 17.53
C ASP A 141 -3.18 9.38 16.83
N THR A 142 -3.70 8.21 16.45
CA THR A 142 -2.90 7.16 15.82
C THR A 142 -3.04 7.14 14.29
N THR A 143 -3.73 8.12 13.71
CA THR A 143 -3.90 8.24 12.25
C THR A 143 -2.56 8.38 11.54
N LEU A 144 -1.68 9.25 12.04
CA LEU A 144 -0.37 9.53 11.49
C LEU A 144 0.66 9.81 12.59
N GLY A 145 1.93 9.75 12.20
CA GLY A 145 3.05 10.22 13.03
C GLY A 145 3.49 9.24 14.12
N ALA A 146 4.53 9.66 14.82
CA ALA A 146 5.10 8.93 15.94
C ALA A 146 4.35 9.27 17.23
N ARG A 147 4.04 8.25 18.01
CA ARG A 147 3.41 8.34 19.34
C ARG A 147 4.23 7.58 20.35
N MET A 148 4.31 8.10 21.58
CA MET A 148 5.10 7.46 22.65
C MET A 148 6.54 7.16 22.20
N TYR A 149 7.16 8.15 21.53
CA TYR A 149 8.47 7.98 20.90
C TYR A 149 9.57 7.81 21.93
N ASN A 150 10.50 6.89 21.71
CA ASN A 150 11.60 6.64 22.62
C ASN A 150 12.60 7.83 22.62
N PRO A 151 12.82 8.52 23.74
CA PRO A 151 13.74 9.67 23.82
C PRO A 151 15.18 9.34 23.39
N LYS A 152 15.62 8.10 23.56
CA LYS A 152 16.95 7.66 23.13
C LYS A 152 17.16 7.77 21.62
N LEU A 153 16.09 7.63 20.82
CA LEU A 153 16.18 7.82 19.37
C LEU A 153 16.43 9.28 19.02
N THR A 154 15.79 10.21 19.72
CA THR A 154 16.05 11.65 19.55
C THR A 154 17.50 11.99 19.92
N GLN A 155 18.02 11.45 21.02
CA GLN A 155 19.42 11.63 21.45
C GLN A 155 20.41 11.03 20.43
N ALA A 156 20.02 9.97 19.72
CA ALA A 156 20.82 9.33 18.68
C ALA A 156 20.73 10.05 17.31
N GLY A 157 20.06 11.21 17.22
CA GLY A 157 19.92 11.97 15.98
C GLY A 157 18.70 11.63 15.13
N TRP A 158 17.76 10.84 15.66
CA TRP A 158 16.53 10.44 14.99
C TRP A 158 15.29 11.05 15.68
N PRO A 159 15.03 12.35 15.57
CA PRO A 159 13.83 12.97 16.16
C PRO A 159 12.55 12.51 15.45
N PRO A 160 11.39 12.58 16.13
CA PRO A 160 10.11 12.20 15.54
C PRO A 160 9.56 13.29 14.62
N ILE A 161 10.26 13.58 13.52
CA ILE A 161 9.79 14.52 12.51
C ILE A 161 8.65 13.96 11.68
N SER A 162 7.80 14.82 11.14
CA SER A 162 6.70 14.39 10.26
C SER A 162 7.21 13.78 8.96
N MET A 163 6.39 12.96 8.33
CA MET A 163 6.77 12.36 7.03
C MET A 163 6.94 13.43 5.94
N GLY A 164 6.13 14.50 5.97
CA GLY A 164 6.31 15.62 5.06
C GLY A 164 7.63 16.38 5.29
N GLU A 165 8.07 16.49 6.53
CA GLU A 165 9.39 17.07 6.84
C GLU A 165 10.52 16.20 6.29
N THR A 166 10.40 14.87 6.32
CA THR A 166 11.36 13.98 5.65
C THR A 166 11.36 14.17 4.13
N ALA A 167 10.21 14.51 3.54
CA ALA A 167 10.10 14.80 2.11
C ALA A 167 10.76 16.14 1.74
N GLU A 168 10.65 17.17 2.60
CA GLU A 168 11.39 18.42 2.44
C GLU A 168 12.92 18.18 2.48
N ASN A 169 13.40 17.34 3.41
CA ASN A 169 14.81 16.95 3.46
C ASN A 169 15.27 16.29 2.16
N VAL A 170 14.43 15.44 1.55
CA VAL A 170 14.72 14.81 0.25
C VAL A 170 14.69 15.84 -0.88
N ALA A 171 13.72 16.76 -0.88
CA ALA A 171 13.62 17.83 -1.88
C ALA A 171 14.88 18.70 -1.88
N GLU A 172 15.34 19.12 -0.68
CA GLU A 172 16.55 19.91 -0.50
C GLU A 172 17.79 19.14 -0.97
N ARG A 173 17.97 17.90 -0.50
CA ARG A 173 19.14 17.05 -0.82
C ARG A 173 19.28 16.75 -2.30
N TYR A 174 18.17 16.51 -3.00
CA TYR A 174 18.14 16.17 -4.42
C TYR A 174 17.83 17.38 -5.30
N LYS A 175 17.68 18.57 -4.72
CA LYS A 175 17.37 19.82 -5.44
C LYS A 175 16.12 19.67 -6.31
N ILE A 176 15.06 19.06 -5.74
CA ILE A 176 13.77 18.91 -6.43
C ILE A 176 12.97 20.19 -6.23
N SER A 177 12.70 20.90 -7.31
CA SER A 177 11.95 22.15 -7.26
C SER A 177 10.47 21.94 -6.90
N ARG A 178 9.79 23.00 -6.51
CA ARG A 178 8.33 23.00 -6.29
C ARG A 178 7.59 22.70 -7.59
N GLU A 179 8.05 23.28 -8.67
CA GLU A 179 7.48 23.12 -10.00
C GLU A 179 7.59 21.67 -10.49
N ASP A 180 8.73 21.01 -10.28
CA ASP A 180 8.90 19.58 -10.60
C ASP A 180 7.91 18.71 -9.81
N GLN A 181 7.74 19.01 -8.50
CA GLN A 181 6.82 18.28 -7.64
C GLN A 181 5.36 18.44 -8.07
N ASP A 182 4.95 19.67 -8.38
CA ASP A 182 3.59 19.96 -8.82
C ASP A 182 3.32 19.37 -10.22
N ALA A 183 4.29 19.40 -11.13
CA ALA A 183 4.17 18.77 -12.44
C ALA A 183 4.04 17.23 -12.32
N PHE A 184 4.79 16.61 -11.43
CA PHE A 184 4.67 15.17 -11.15
C PHE A 184 3.28 14.82 -10.59
N ALA A 185 2.80 15.60 -9.62
CA ALA A 185 1.47 15.41 -9.03
C ALA A 185 0.35 15.61 -10.06
N TYR A 186 0.46 16.64 -10.90
CA TYR A 186 -0.44 16.89 -12.02
C TYR A 186 -0.53 15.66 -12.94
N LEU A 187 0.61 15.11 -13.35
CA LEU A 187 0.66 13.91 -14.20
C LEU A 187 0.05 12.68 -13.53
N SER A 188 0.30 12.47 -12.22
CA SER A 188 -0.31 11.37 -11.47
C SER A 188 -1.84 11.47 -11.46
N GLN A 189 -2.39 12.66 -11.22
CA GLN A 189 -3.84 12.90 -11.21
C GLN A 189 -4.47 12.65 -12.58
N HIS A 190 -3.87 13.16 -13.66
CA HIS A 190 -4.39 13.01 -15.02
C HIS A 190 -4.30 11.56 -15.50
N LYS A 191 -3.17 10.87 -15.30
CA LYS A 191 -3.02 9.43 -15.61
C LYS A 191 -4.10 8.61 -14.89
N THR A 192 -4.38 8.90 -13.61
CA THR A 192 -5.41 8.20 -12.85
C THR A 192 -6.81 8.49 -13.39
N GLY A 193 -7.12 9.74 -13.73
CA GLY A 193 -8.40 10.10 -14.32
C GLY A 193 -8.64 9.41 -15.67
N ASP A 194 -7.62 9.37 -16.52
CA ASP A 194 -7.70 8.69 -17.81
C ASP A 194 -7.84 7.16 -17.65
N ALA A 195 -7.11 6.57 -16.69
CA ALA A 195 -7.22 5.15 -16.36
C ALA A 195 -8.63 4.80 -15.82
N GLN A 196 -9.22 5.66 -14.96
CA GLN A 196 -10.61 5.49 -14.50
C GLN A 196 -11.60 5.56 -15.65
N LYS A 197 -11.50 6.56 -16.53
CA LYS A 197 -12.38 6.71 -17.70
C LYS A 197 -12.27 5.51 -18.66
N ALA A 198 -11.05 4.97 -18.82
CA ALA A 198 -10.79 3.80 -19.65
C ALA A 198 -11.21 2.47 -18.98
N GLY A 199 -11.64 2.47 -17.72
CA GLY A 199 -11.99 1.25 -16.98
C GLY A 199 -10.80 0.38 -16.60
N ALA A 200 -9.57 0.93 -16.59
CA ALA A 200 -8.34 0.19 -16.34
C ALA A 200 -8.31 -0.50 -14.96
N PHE A 201 -9.05 0.05 -13.98
CA PHE A 201 -9.13 -0.51 -12.63
C PHE A 201 -10.29 -1.49 -12.41
N ASN A 202 -11.19 -1.69 -13.39
CA ASN A 202 -12.41 -2.49 -13.20
C ASN A 202 -12.12 -3.96 -12.84
N ALA A 203 -11.05 -4.53 -13.39
CA ALA A 203 -10.67 -5.91 -13.13
C ALA A 203 -10.05 -6.13 -11.75
N GLU A 204 -9.43 -5.10 -11.17
CA GLU A 204 -8.76 -5.21 -9.87
C GLU A 204 -9.67 -4.84 -8.70
N ILE A 205 -10.65 -3.96 -8.90
CA ILE A 205 -11.53 -3.46 -7.84
C ILE A 205 -12.65 -4.46 -7.50
N VAL A 206 -12.85 -4.66 -6.22
CA VAL A 206 -13.99 -5.38 -5.62
C VAL A 206 -14.90 -4.35 -4.95
N GLY A 207 -16.17 -4.36 -5.28
CA GLY A 207 -17.14 -3.43 -4.70
C GLY A 207 -17.30 -3.60 -3.20
N VAL A 208 -17.34 -2.49 -2.48
CA VAL A 208 -17.52 -2.44 -1.02
C VAL A 208 -18.91 -1.95 -0.68
N PRO A 209 -19.73 -2.74 0.04
CA PRO A 209 -21.03 -2.30 0.49
C PRO A 209 -20.88 -1.28 1.65
N VAL A 210 -21.50 -0.14 1.48
CA VAL A 210 -21.56 0.93 2.52
C VAL A 210 -23.02 1.27 2.81
N PRO A 211 -23.34 1.84 3.99
CA PRO A 211 -24.67 2.33 4.26
C PRO A 211 -25.18 3.28 3.15
N PRO A 212 -26.48 3.29 2.85
CA PRO A 212 -27.04 4.18 1.83
C PRO A 212 -26.68 5.65 2.07
N ALA A 213 -26.37 6.37 0.99
CA ALA A 213 -26.01 7.78 1.06
C ALA A 213 -27.20 8.63 1.55
N GLY A 214 -26.92 9.66 2.38
CA GLY A 214 -27.90 10.68 2.72
C GLY A 214 -28.42 10.70 4.15
N GLY A 215 -27.85 9.92 5.10
CA GLY A 215 -28.13 10.04 6.55
C GLY A 215 -29.56 9.69 7.00
N LYS A 216 -30.43 9.24 6.09
CA LYS A 216 -31.82 8.85 6.32
C LYS A 216 -32.07 7.36 6.03
N ALA A 217 -31.00 6.55 5.98
CA ALA A 217 -31.13 5.12 5.76
C ALA A 217 -32.05 4.47 6.79
N LYS A 218 -33.09 3.80 6.33
CA LYS A 218 -33.96 3.00 7.18
C LYS A 218 -33.36 1.59 7.35
N LYS A 219 -33.68 0.96 8.44
CA LYS A 219 -33.31 -0.45 8.66
C LYS A 219 -33.94 -1.29 7.55
N GLY A 220 -33.11 -1.90 6.69
CA GLY A 220 -33.57 -2.71 5.54
C GLY A 220 -33.32 -2.09 4.16
N ASP A 221 -32.87 -0.84 4.07
CA ASP A 221 -32.44 -0.25 2.80
C ASP A 221 -31.20 -0.98 2.26
N PRO A 222 -31.14 -1.25 0.94
CA PRO A 222 -29.98 -1.92 0.36
C PRO A 222 -28.73 -1.05 0.45
N PRO A 223 -27.55 -1.65 0.68
CA PRO A 223 -26.30 -0.91 0.72
C PRO A 223 -25.97 -0.27 -0.64
N THR A 224 -25.28 0.85 -0.61
CA THR A 224 -24.61 1.40 -1.80
C THR A 224 -23.31 0.64 -2.02
N ILE A 225 -23.03 0.22 -3.25
CA ILE A 225 -21.77 -0.47 -3.59
C ILE A 225 -20.79 0.57 -4.14
N VAL A 226 -19.69 0.78 -3.42
CA VAL A 226 -18.59 1.66 -3.86
C VAL A 226 -17.64 0.85 -4.73
N THR A 227 -17.42 1.30 -5.97
CA THR A 227 -16.61 0.60 -6.99
C THR A 227 -15.54 1.48 -7.62
N VAL A 228 -15.39 2.73 -7.17
CA VAL A 228 -14.49 3.72 -7.76
C VAL A 228 -13.64 4.36 -6.66
N ASP A 229 -12.33 4.54 -6.94
CA ASP A 229 -11.44 5.29 -6.05
C ASP A 229 -11.94 6.72 -5.86
N GLU A 230 -12.10 7.14 -4.61
CA GLU A 230 -12.70 8.44 -4.26
C GLU A 230 -11.71 9.60 -4.28
N HIS A 231 -10.42 9.30 -4.09
CA HIS A 231 -9.40 10.32 -3.86
C HIS A 231 -8.97 11.11 -5.11
N PRO A 232 -8.98 10.55 -6.35
CA PRO A 232 -8.50 11.23 -7.54
C PRO A 232 -9.18 12.57 -7.82
N ARG A 233 -8.40 13.53 -8.30
CA ARG A 233 -8.81 14.88 -8.72
C ARG A 233 -8.33 15.15 -10.14
N PRO A 234 -8.90 14.47 -11.16
CA PRO A 234 -8.39 14.50 -12.53
C PRO A 234 -8.48 15.89 -13.19
N ASP A 235 -9.31 16.77 -12.66
CA ASP A 235 -9.51 18.12 -13.21
C ASP A 235 -8.59 19.19 -12.57
N VAL A 236 -7.61 18.76 -11.72
CA VAL A 236 -6.66 19.69 -11.11
C VAL A 236 -5.79 20.35 -12.17
N THR A 237 -5.50 21.65 -11.99
CA THR A 237 -4.62 22.41 -12.89
C THR A 237 -3.31 22.77 -12.21
N MET A 238 -2.27 23.06 -13.01
CA MET A 238 -0.97 23.54 -12.50
C MET A 238 -1.14 24.83 -11.69
N ASP A 239 -2.01 25.75 -12.12
CA ASP A 239 -2.30 27.00 -11.39
C ASP A 239 -2.94 26.77 -10.02
N GLN A 240 -3.76 25.72 -9.88
CA GLN A 240 -4.34 25.35 -8.59
C GLN A 240 -3.26 24.75 -7.67
N LEU A 241 -2.38 23.91 -8.17
CA LEU A 241 -1.28 23.34 -7.42
C LEU A 241 -0.30 24.43 -6.96
N ALA A 242 0.10 25.35 -7.83
CA ALA A 242 1.02 26.44 -7.52
C ALA A 242 0.52 27.37 -6.40
N LYS A 243 -0.80 27.51 -6.22
CA LYS A 243 -1.41 28.33 -5.16
C LYS A 243 -1.41 27.67 -3.77
N LEU A 244 -1.11 26.38 -3.68
CA LEU A 244 -1.07 25.66 -2.41
C LEU A 244 0.15 26.10 -1.59
N LYS A 245 -0.07 26.32 -0.30
CA LYS A 245 1.01 26.63 0.64
C LYS A 245 1.79 25.38 1.02
N ALA A 246 3.08 25.53 1.32
CA ALA A 246 3.88 24.48 1.96
C ALA A 246 3.18 24.04 3.25
N ALA A 247 3.07 22.69 3.44
CA ALA A 247 2.26 22.12 4.51
C ALA A 247 3.08 21.70 5.73
N PHE A 248 4.39 21.52 5.60
CA PHE A 248 5.22 20.86 6.62
C PHE A 248 6.39 21.73 7.10
N ARG A 249 6.89 22.63 6.24
CA ARG A 249 8.02 23.52 6.54
C ARG A 249 7.71 24.93 6.04
N GLU A 250 7.97 25.96 6.85
CA GLU A 250 7.89 27.35 6.39
C GLU A 250 8.92 27.58 5.26
N GLY A 251 8.46 28.15 4.14
CA GLY A 251 9.29 28.30 2.96
C GLY A 251 9.61 26.98 2.23
N GLY A 252 9.00 25.87 2.63
CA GLY A 252 9.17 24.58 1.98
C GLY A 252 8.46 24.45 0.63
N SER A 253 8.56 23.27 0.04
CA SER A 253 8.03 22.96 -1.29
C SER A 253 6.96 21.87 -1.31
N VAL A 254 6.86 21.08 -0.23
CA VAL A 254 5.91 19.97 -0.11
C VAL A 254 4.54 20.49 0.33
N THR A 255 3.51 20.18 -0.45
CA THR A 255 2.13 20.65 -0.25
C THR A 255 1.15 19.50 -0.17
N ALA A 256 -0.09 19.77 0.20
CA ALA A 256 -1.16 18.79 0.13
C ALA A 256 -1.46 18.32 -1.31
N GLY A 257 -1.09 19.10 -2.33
CA GLY A 257 -1.31 18.76 -3.74
C GLY A 257 -0.24 17.83 -4.33
N ASN A 258 0.98 17.86 -3.79
CA ASN A 258 2.11 17.03 -4.25
C ASN A 258 2.51 15.94 -3.24
N SER A 259 1.59 15.62 -2.32
CA SER A 259 1.67 14.56 -1.33
C SER A 259 0.50 13.58 -1.49
N SER A 260 0.69 12.33 -1.09
CA SER A 260 -0.42 11.38 -0.98
C SER A 260 -1.38 11.76 0.14
N GLY A 261 -2.62 11.29 0.04
CA GLY A 261 -3.66 11.54 1.05
C GLY A 261 -3.61 10.57 2.23
N ILE A 262 -4.49 10.85 3.20
CA ILE A 262 -4.88 9.94 4.29
C ILE A 262 -6.07 9.14 3.78
N ASN A 263 -5.98 7.81 3.77
CA ASN A 263 -6.89 6.96 3.00
C ASN A 263 -7.25 5.67 3.72
N ASP A 264 -8.31 5.03 3.22
CA ASP A 264 -8.81 3.73 3.66
C ASP A 264 -8.78 2.76 2.48
N GLY A 265 -8.39 1.50 2.71
CA GLY A 265 -8.40 0.48 1.66
C GLY A 265 -7.80 -0.85 2.07
N SER A 266 -8.06 -1.87 1.25
CA SER A 266 -7.54 -3.23 1.42
C SER A 266 -7.19 -3.85 0.06
N ALA A 267 -6.12 -4.65 0.02
CA ALA A 267 -5.67 -5.30 -1.21
C ALA A 267 -4.92 -6.60 -0.90
N GLY A 268 -4.95 -7.57 -1.81
CA GLY A 268 -4.22 -8.80 -1.63
C GLY A 268 -4.13 -9.67 -2.87
N VAL A 269 -3.39 -10.76 -2.73
CA VAL A 269 -3.14 -11.76 -3.78
C VAL A 269 -3.22 -13.17 -3.19
N VAL A 270 -3.60 -14.15 -4.02
CA VAL A 270 -3.40 -15.57 -3.73
C VAL A 270 -2.08 -16.02 -4.32
N LEU A 271 -1.24 -16.60 -3.48
CA LEU A 271 0.03 -17.19 -3.89
C LEU A 271 -0.03 -18.72 -3.71
N MET A 272 0.61 -19.43 -4.62
CA MET A 272 0.81 -20.87 -4.45
C MET A 272 2.10 -21.34 -5.12
N SER A 273 2.50 -22.60 -4.82
CA SER A 273 3.58 -23.22 -5.57
C SER A 273 3.15 -23.41 -7.03
N ALA A 274 4.11 -23.31 -7.97
CA ALA A 274 3.81 -23.49 -9.40
C ALA A 274 3.21 -24.87 -9.68
N ASP A 275 3.66 -25.91 -8.96
CA ASP A 275 3.17 -27.27 -9.07
C ASP A 275 1.70 -27.37 -8.63
N GLU A 276 1.33 -26.69 -7.53
CA GLU A 276 -0.05 -26.67 -7.04
C GLU A 276 -0.96 -25.91 -8.00
N ALA A 277 -0.53 -24.77 -8.54
CA ALA A 277 -1.28 -24.04 -9.56
C ALA A 277 -1.55 -24.92 -10.79
N LYS A 278 -0.51 -25.65 -11.25
CA LYS A 278 -0.63 -26.60 -12.37
C LYS A 278 -1.59 -27.75 -12.04
N ARG A 279 -1.47 -28.33 -10.83
CA ARG A 279 -2.37 -29.42 -10.38
C ARG A 279 -3.83 -29.01 -10.37
N ARG A 280 -4.11 -27.73 -10.02
CA ARG A 280 -5.46 -27.16 -10.03
C ARG A 280 -5.92 -26.67 -11.39
N GLY A 281 -5.07 -26.68 -12.42
CA GLY A 281 -5.37 -26.15 -13.73
C GLY A 281 -5.54 -24.62 -13.75
N LEU A 282 -4.97 -23.92 -12.77
CA LEU A 282 -5.02 -22.45 -12.68
C LEU A 282 -3.96 -21.82 -13.58
N LYS A 283 -4.33 -20.71 -14.24
CA LYS A 283 -3.39 -19.92 -15.03
C LYS A 283 -2.82 -18.80 -14.15
N PRO A 284 -1.51 -18.82 -13.83
CA PRO A 284 -0.93 -17.77 -13.02
C PRO A 284 -0.95 -16.40 -13.70
N LEU A 285 -1.07 -15.34 -12.89
CA LEU A 285 -0.89 -13.97 -13.33
C LEU A 285 0.59 -13.62 -13.52
N ALA A 286 1.42 -14.04 -12.57
CA ALA A 286 2.87 -13.84 -12.60
C ALA A 286 3.55 -14.78 -11.61
N ARG A 287 4.88 -14.94 -11.74
CA ARG A 287 5.73 -15.51 -10.70
C ARG A 287 6.43 -14.42 -9.90
N ILE A 288 6.73 -14.69 -8.64
CA ILE A 288 7.62 -13.86 -7.84
C ILE A 288 9.07 -14.18 -8.23
N VAL A 289 9.78 -13.20 -8.78
CA VAL A 289 11.19 -13.36 -9.15
C VAL A 289 12.07 -13.19 -7.92
N THR A 290 11.91 -12.09 -7.21
CA THR A 290 12.66 -11.80 -5.98
C THR A 290 12.03 -10.64 -5.21
N SER A 291 12.45 -10.50 -3.97
CA SER A 291 12.15 -9.33 -3.15
C SER A 291 13.37 -8.87 -2.36
N ALA A 292 13.39 -7.60 -1.95
CA ALA A 292 14.43 -7.04 -1.11
C ALA A 292 13.89 -5.93 -0.21
N VAL A 293 14.52 -5.79 0.94
CA VAL A 293 14.34 -4.68 1.87
C VAL A 293 15.68 -4.02 2.16
N ALA A 294 15.65 -2.73 2.47
CA ALA A 294 16.83 -1.97 2.85
C ALA A 294 16.49 -0.90 3.88
N GLY A 295 17.44 -0.55 4.75
CA GLY A 295 17.38 0.60 5.64
C GLY A 295 18.05 1.81 5.01
N VAL A 296 17.58 3.00 5.35
CA VAL A 296 18.16 4.30 5.00
C VAL A 296 18.04 5.26 6.19
N ASP A 297 18.63 6.44 6.07
CA ASP A 297 18.46 7.52 7.04
C ASP A 297 16.97 7.81 7.30
N PRO A 298 16.48 7.68 8.56
CA PRO A 298 15.09 7.99 8.90
C PRO A 298 14.67 9.41 8.53
N ASN A 299 15.56 10.39 8.58
CA ASN A 299 15.29 11.77 8.20
C ASN A 299 15.09 11.97 6.70
N CYS A 300 15.46 10.97 5.89
CA CYS A 300 15.28 10.92 4.44
C CYS A 300 14.62 9.59 4.02
N MET A 301 13.60 9.13 4.76
CA MET A 301 12.95 7.83 4.56
C MET A 301 12.50 7.58 3.11
N GLY A 302 12.18 8.66 2.38
CA GLY A 302 11.75 8.61 0.99
C GLY A 302 12.75 7.96 0.03
N LEU A 303 14.02 7.87 0.41
CA LEU A 303 15.09 7.26 -0.41
C LEU A 303 15.15 5.73 -0.29
N GLY A 304 14.33 5.11 0.57
CA GLY A 304 14.30 3.66 0.78
C GLY A 304 14.17 2.81 -0.49
N PRO A 305 13.36 3.18 -1.50
CA PRO A 305 13.25 2.47 -2.76
C PRO A 305 14.58 2.27 -3.50
N ILE A 306 15.51 3.21 -3.38
CA ILE A 306 16.81 3.18 -4.10
C ILE A 306 17.62 1.92 -3.74
N PRO A 307 18.07 1.73 -2.49
CA PRO A 307 18.84 0.55 -2.13
C PRO A 307 18.02 -0.74 -2.18
N ALA A 308 16.70 -0.69 -1.91
CA ALA A 308 15.85 -1.88 -2.00
C ALA A 308 15.76 -2.38 -3.44
N THR A 309 15.54 -1.49 -4.42
CA THR A 309 15.48 -1.83 -5.85
C THR A 309 16.83 -2.33 -6.35
N ARG A 310 17.93 -1.64 -6.05
CA ARG A 310 19.28 -2.10 -6.43
C ARG A 310 19.56 -3.52 -5.93
N LYS A 311 19.21 -3.79 -4.67
CA LYS A 311 19.37 -5.12 -4.07
C LYS A 311 18.48 -6.17 -4.74
N ALA A 312 17.24 -5.84 -5.09
CA ALA A 312 16.34 -6.74 -5.80
C ALA A 312 16.86 -7.06 -7.21
N LEU A 313 17.29 -6.05 -7.96
CA LEU A 313 17.88 -6.22 -9.30
C LEU A 313 19.14 -7.08 -9.27
N THR A 314 20.05 -6.84 -8.33
CA THR A 314 21.25 -7.65 -8.14
C THR A 314 20.91 -9.13 -7.89
N ARG A 315 19.92 -9.41 -7.01
CA ARG A 315 19.48 -10.79 -6.72
C ARG A 315 18.85 -11.48 -7.92
N ALA A 316 18.17 -10.74 -8.77
CA ALA A 316 17.55 -11.24 -9.99
C ALA A 316 18.52 -11.30 -11.18
N SER A 317 19.74 -10.77 -11.06
CA SER A 317 20.67 -10.53 -12.18
C SER A 317 20.02 -9.71 -13.31
N LEU A 318 19.25 -8.69 -12.93
CA LEU A 318 18.54 -7.78 -13.84
C LEU A 318 19.07 -6.36 -13.71
N LYS A 319 18.75 -5.54 -14.73
CA LYS A 319 18.96 -4.10 -14.78
C LYS A 319 17.60 -3.38 -14.85
N ILE A 320 17.58 -2.06 -14.68
CA ILE A 320 16.36 -1.24 -14.80
C ILE A 320 15.73 -1.39 -16.19
N GLU A 321 16.55 -1.45 -17.24
CA GLU A 321 16.09 -1.55 -18.63
C GLU A 321 15.33 -2.85 -18.92
N ASP A 322 15.57 -3.92 -18.13
CA ASP A 322 14.91 -5.21 -18.22
C ASP A 322 13.47 -5.20 -17.66
N LEU A 323 13.07 -4.10 -17.02
CA LEU A 323 11.75 -3.93 -16.42
C LEU A 323 10.83 -3.19 -17.41
N ASP A 324 9.67 -3.78 -17.70
CA ASP A 324 8.69 -3.19 -18.61
C ASP A 324 7.78 -2.18 -17.92
N LEU A 325 7.39 -2.46 -16.66
CA LEU A 325 6.54 -1.59 -15.84
C LEU A 325 7.07 -1.47 -14.41
N ILE A 326 6.84 -0.31 -13.82
CA ILE A 326 7.28 0.03 -12.46
C ILE A 326 6.13 0.71 -11.71
N GLU A 327 5.74 0.16 -10.59
CA GLU A 327 4.91 0.84 -9.60
C GLU A 327 5.79 1.33 -8.46
N LEU A 328 6.05 2.63 -8.42
CA LEU A 328 6.74 3.34 -7.35
C LEU A 328 5.70 4.09 -6.52
N ASN A 329 5.53 3.71 -5.27
CA ASN A 329 4.58 4.40 -4.40
C ASN A 329 4.94 5.88 -4.24
N GLU A 330 3.97 6.75 -4.52
CA GLU A 330 4.12 8.19 -4.46
C GLU A 330 3.66 8.72 -3.09
N ALA A 331 4.45 8.46 -2.04
CA ALA A 331 4.14 9.06 -0.75
C ALA A 331 4.23 10.60 -0.83
N PHE A 332 5.24 11.09 -1.55
CA PHE A 332 5.48 12.49 -1.88
C PHE A 332 6.10 12.59 -3.28
N ALA A 333 5.76 13.63 -4.05
CA ALA A 333 6.37 13.87 -5.35
C ALA A 333 7.90 14.03 -5.25
N ALA A 334 8.39 14.77 -4.24
CA ALA A 334 9.82 14.93 -3.97
C ALA A 334 10.55 13.58 -3.83
N GLN A 335 9.96 12.66 -3.06
CA GLN A 335 10.50 11.32 -2.86
C GLN A 335 10.51 10.50 -4.15
N ALA A 336 9.39 10.52 -4.89
CA ALA A 336 9.27 9.74 -6.12
C ALA A 336 10.27 10.23 -7.19
N LEU A 337 10.40 11.55 -7.36
CA LEU A 337 11.35 12.17 -8.28
C LEU A 337 12.80 11.88 -7.88
N ALA A 338 13.15 11.95 -6.59
CA ALA A 338 14.49 11.61 -6.12
C ALA A 338 14.84 10.15 -6.44
N CYS A 339 13.93 9.22 -6.17
CA CYS A 339 14.11 7.80 -6.51
C CYS A 339 14.22 7.58 -8.02
N ALA A 340 13.37 8.23 -8.81
CA ALA A 340 13.39 8.10 -10.27
C ALA A 340 14.69 8.61 -10.87
N ARG A 341 15.21 9.76 -10.41
CA ARG A 341 16.50 10.32 -10.86
C ARG A 341 17.68 9.44 -10.48
N ASP A 342 17.73 8.97 -9.23
CA ASP A 342 18.85 8.16 -8.71
C ASP A 342 18.93 6.76 -9.34
N LEU A 343 17.78 6.14 -9.62
CA LEU A 343 17.67 4.85 -10.28
C LEU A 343 17.62 4.95 -11.81
N ALA A 344 17.63 6.16 -12.38
CA ALA A 344 17.43 6.41 -13.81
C ALA A 344 16.20 5.71 -14.39
N LEU A 345 15.04 5.81 -13.68
CA LEU A 345 13.82 5.14 -14.12
C LEU A 345 13.25 5.76 -15.40
N PRO A 346 12.84 4.93 -16.38
CA PRO A 346 12.13 5.39 -17.56
C PRO A 346 10.70 5.82 -17.18
N MET A 347 10.46 7.13 -17.10
CA MET A 347 9.23 7.70 -16.53
C MET A 347 7.95 7.31 -17.27
N GLU A 348 8.05 6.94 -18.54
CA GLU A 348 6.96 6.40 -19.36
C GLU A 348 6.50 5.00 -18.91
N ARG A 349 7.37 4.27 -18.16
CA ARG A 349 7.06 2.95 -17.57
C ARG A 349 6.65 3.03 -16.10
N VAL A 350 6.75 4.23 -15.48
CA VAL A 350 6.46 4.44 -14.06
C VAL A 350 5.01 4.89 -13.87
N ASN A 351 4.30 4.18 -12.99
CA ASN A 351 2.94 4.52 -12.57
C ASN A 351 2.06 4.88 -13.78
N VAL A 352 1.97 3.93 -14.71
CA VAL A 352 1.33 4.16 -16.02
C VAL A 352 -0.16 4.48 -15.94
N ASN A 353 -0.79 4.14 -14.83
CA ASN A 353 -2.19 4.46 -14.50
C ASN A 353 -2.32 5.51 -13.38
N GLY A 354 -1.24 6.28 -13.13
CA GLY A 354 -1.13 7.17 -11.97
C GLY A 354 -0.75 6.42 -10.69
N GLY A 355 -0.50 7.14 -9.60
CA GLY A 355 0.00 6.58 -8.36
C GLY A 355 -0.69 7.14 -7.11
N SER A 356 -0.03 7.02 -5.96
CA SER A 356 -0.67 7.26 -4.66
C SER A 356 -0.98 8.73 -4.36
N ILE A 357 -0.37 9.70 -5.05
CA ILE A 357 -0.79 11.11 -4.95
C ILE A 357 -2.23 11.24 -5.44
N ALA A 358 -2.60 10.52 -6.49
CA ALA A 358 -3.95 10.53 -7.05
C ALA A 358 -4.87 9.49 -6.41
N ILE A 359 -4.44 8.22 -6.33
CA ILE A 359 -5.28 7.10 -5.85
C ILE A 359 -5.42 7.13 -4.32
N GLY A 360 -4.36 7.53 -3.60
CA GLY A 360 -4.30 7.50 -2.14
C GLY A 360 -3.27 6.50 -1.58
N HIS A 361 -2.99 6.64 -0.26
CA HIS A 361 -1.96 5.86 0.43
C HIS A 361 -2.44 5.28 1.76
N PRO A 362 -3.38 4.32 1.77
CA PRO A 362 -3.72 3.57 2.98
C PRO A 362 -2.54 2.68 3.38
N LEU A 363 -1.83 3.05 4.46
CA LEU A 363 -0.46 2.61 4.78
C LEU A 363 -0.24 1.10 4.63
N GLY A 364 -0.90 0.28 5.45
CA GLY A 364 -0.73 -1.18 5.46
C GLY A 364 -1.24 -1.88 4.19
N CYS A 365 -2.15 -1.25 3.45
CA CYS A 365 -2.67 -1.74 2.19
C CYS A 365 -1.75 -1.43 1.00
N SER A 366 -1.07 -0.27 1.02
CA SER A 366 -0.45 0.32 -0.18
C SER A 366 0.54 -0.58 -0.89
N GLY A 367 1.35 -1.34 -0.14
CA GLY A 367 2.30 -2.26 -0.73
C GLY A 367 1.63 -3.39 -1.53
N ALA A 368 0.50 -3.89 -1.06
CA ALA A 368 -0.31 -4.86 -1.79
C ALA A 368 -1.03 -4.19 -2.96
N ARG A 369 -1.56 -2.96 -2.77
CA ARG A 369 -2.25 -2.20 -3.81
C ARG A 369 -1.36 -1.95 -5.02
N ILE A 370 -0.13 -1.48 -4.84
CA ILE A 370 0.77 -1.22 -5.98
C ILE A 370 1.12 -2.52 -6.72
N LEU A 371 1.25 -3.66 -6.03
CA LEU A 371 1.48 -4.93 -6.70
C LEU A 371 0.23 -5.40 -7.47
N VAL A 372 -0.97 -5.28 -6.91
CA VAL A 372 -2.22 -5.61 -7.59
C VAL A 372 -2.37 -4.78 -8.87
N THR A 373 -2.19 -3.46 -8.78
CA THR A 373 -2.26 -2.56 -9.95
C THR A 373 -1.19 -2.90 -10.99
N LEU A 374 0.05 -3.19 -10.56
CA LEU A 374 1.13 -3.62 -11.43
C LEU A 374 0.76 -4.88 -12.22
N LEU A 375 0.23 -5.91 -11.57
CA LEU A 375 -0.17 -7.17 -12.19
C LEU A 375 -1.23 -6.95 -13.28
N HIS A 376 -2.27 -6.19 -12.97
CA HIS A 376 -3.33 -5.88 -13.94
C HIS A 376 -2.81 -5.02 -15.10
N ALA A 377 -1.96 -4.02 -14.84
CA ALA A 377 -1.33 -3.20 -15.87
C ALA A 377 -0.40 -4.04 -16.78
N MET A 378 0.36 -4.98 -16.20
CA MET A 378 1.21 -5.91 -16.97
C MET A 378 0.38 -6.77 -17.93
N HIS A 379 -0.76 -7.31 -17.46
CA HIS A 379 -1.65 -8.09 -18.32
C HIS A 379 -2.26 -7.24 -19.44
N ALA A 380 -2.79 -6.07 -19.12
CA ALA A 380 -3.43 -5.19 -20.09
C ALA A 380 -2.46 -4.69 -21.18
N ARG A 381 -1.19 -4.51 -20.85
CA ARG A 381 -0.16 -3.97 -21.75
C ARG A 381 0.75 -5.04 -22.37
N GLY A 382 0.56 -6.32 -22.05
CA GLY A 382 1.43 -7.38 -22.51
C GLY A 382 2.86 -7.33 -21.96
N ALA A 383 3.07 -6.59 -20.86
CA ALA A 383 4.36 -6.46 -20.20
C ALA A 383 4.79 -7.77 -19.54
N ARG A 384 6.10 -8.06 -19.59
CA ARG A 384 6.67 -9.30 -19.05
C ARG A 384 7.15 -9.14 -17.62
N ARG A 385 7.95 -8.12 -17.32
CA ARG A 385 8.57 -7.92 -16.02
C ARG A 385 8.11 -6.62 -15.38
N GLY A 386 7.77 -6.71 -14.09
CA GLY A 386 7.33 -5.57 -13.30
C GLY A 386 8.05 -5.46 -11.97
N LEU A 387 8.19 -4.21 -11.49
CA LEU A 387 8.73 -3.85 -10.19
C LEU A 387 7.66 -3.11 -9.38
N ALA A 388 7.36 -3.60 -8.17
CA ALA A 388 6.66 -2.84 -7.15
C ALA A 388 7.67 -2.39 -6.08
N THR A 389 7.76 -1.09 -5.81
CA THR A 389 8.71 -0.54 -4.83
C THR A 389 8.11 0.62 -4.06
N MET A 390 8.52 0.79 -2.79
CA MET A 390 8.03 1.88 -1.96
C MET A 390 8.97 2.24 -0.81
N CYS A 391 8.88 3.50 -0.39
CA CYS A 391 9.47 3.99 0.85
C CYS A 391 8.63 3.59 2.05
N ILE A 392 9.26 3.58 3.20
CA ILE A 392 8.64 3.17 4.47
C ILE A 392 9.11 4.12 5.56
N GLY A 393 8.19 4.58 6.38
CA GLY A 393 8.50 5.43 7.52
C GLY A 393 9.63 4.87 8.39
N VAL A 394 10.32 5.75 9.10
CA VAL A 394 11.49 5.42 9.93
C VAL A 394 12.66 4.84 9.11
N GLY A 395 12.75 5.23 7.83
CA GLY A 395 13.94 4.98 7.00
C GLY A 395 14.11 3.57 6.49
N GLN A 396 13.14 3.04 5.75
CA GLN A 396 13.26 1.75 5.06
C GLN A 396 12.71 1.82 3.63
N GLY A 397 13.02 0.81 2.83
CA GLY A 397 12.43 0.56 1.52
C GLY A 397 12.20 -0.93 1.28
N ILE A 398 11.24 -1.23 0.41
CA ILE A 398 10.91 -2.59 -0.02
C ILE A 398 10.66 -2.61 -1.52
N SER A 399 11.12 -3.68 -2.18
CA SER A 399 10.97 -3.90 -3.61
C SER A 399 10.64 -5.36 -3.89
N THR A 400 9.75 -5.60 -4.86
CA THR A 400 9.39 -6.93 -5.33
C THR A 400 9.38 -6.93 -6.85
N ILE A 401 10.08 -7.87 -7.47
CA ILE A 401 10.09 -8.08 -8.92
C ILE A 401 9.22 -9.29 -9.24
N VAL A 402 8.33 -9.11 -10.20
CA VAL A 402 7.44 -10.15 -10.73
C VAL A 402 7.64 -10.34 -12.22
N GLU A 403 7.34 -11.53 -12.74
CA GLU A 403 7.41 -11.84 -14.16
C GLU A 403 6.13 -12.57 -14.59
N ARG A 404 5.45 -12.04 -15.61
CA ARG A 404 4.27 -12.68 -16.23
C ARG A 404 4.71 -13.94 -16.98
N ILE A 405 3.96 -15.02 -16.81
CA ILE A 405 4.20 -16.34 -17.38
C ILE A 405 2.99 -16.81 -18.18
#